data_c41b5415960457b4c3c93b36a904e830
#
_entry.id   c41b5415960457b4c3c93b36a904e830
#
_cell.length_a   1.000
_cell.length_b   1.000
_cell.length_c   1.000
_cell.angle_alpha   90.00
_cell.angle_beta   90.00
_cell.angle_gamma   90.00
#
_symmetry.space_group_name_H-M   'P 1'
#
loop_
_entity.id
_entity.type
_entity.pdbx_description
1 polymer ?
#
loop_
_entity_poly.entity_id
_entity_poly.type
_entity_poly.pdbx_seq_one_letter_code
_entity_poly.pdbx_strand_id
1 'polypeptide(L)'
;RVVAKAVDEIAREFSQMGDELAAENQVYLATGVVLDTYQMFSKAPIYSLADLEGKKVAGAGYNLRYLEGIPGAAGVRGGLPNFYNMMQTGVTDAAMLWPEAAKTFKIAEVAPYMLKADLGAVNSKTVTVNADVWAALPDEVKTVLQDVAIEYRDHVAGIAMERAAASLDAYKDGGGTVVEMTEAARQAWANSMPNIAVDWAKALDAKGAPGSAMLNAYMDKLKAAGMTPLRDWAAELN
;
A
#
# COMPACT_ATOMS: atom_id res chain seq x y z
N ARG A 1 -6.87 3.46 8.95
CA ARG A 1 -7.00 2.81 10.29
C ARG A 1 -7.25 1.32 10.19
N VAL A 2 -8.28 0.88 9.46
CA VAL A 2 -8.67 -0.54 9.39
C VAL A 2 -7.51 -1.42 8.93
N VAL A 3 -6.86 -1.08 7.83
CA VAL A 3 -5.72 -1.85 7.29
C VAL A 3 -4.56 -1.91 8.28
N ALA A 4 -4.19 -0.80 8.94
CA ALA A 4 -3.12 -0.78 9.93
C ALA A 4 -3.41 -1.73 11.10
N LYS A 5 -4.65 -1.72 11.59
CA LYS A 5 -5.10 -2.63 12.65
C LYS A 5 -5.09 -4.09 12.18
N ALA A 6 -5.64 -4.38 11.00
CA ALA A 6 -5.67 -5.74 10.47
C ALA A 6 -4.26 -6.32 10.26
N VAL A 7 -3.32 -5.53 9.74
CA VAL A 7 -1.91 -5.95 9.58
C VAL A 7 -1.26 -6.21 10.95
N ASP A 8 -1.49 -5.34 11.95
CA ASP A 8 -0.96 -5.52 13.30
C ASP A 8 -1.51 -6.80 13.97
N GLU A 9 -2.81 -7.06 13.81
CA GLU A 9 -3.44 -8.28 14.34
C GLU A 9 -2.90 -9.54 13.67
N ILE A 10 -2.67 -9.54 12.35
CA ILE A 10 -2.03 -10.65 11.64
C ILE A 10 -0.60 -10.87 12.12
N ALA A 11 0.18 -9.79 12.29
CA ALA A 11 1.55 -9.87 12.79
C ALA A 11 1.65 -10.47 14.21
N ARG A 12 0.59 -10.34 15.01
CA ARG A 12 0.52 -10.92 16.38
C ARG A 12 -0.06 -12.32 16.39
N GLU A 13 -0.97 -12.64 15.46
CA GLU A 13 -1.62 -13.95 15.36
C GLU A 13 -0.69 -15.01 14.74
N PHE A 14 0.15 -14.59 13.79
CA PHE A 14 1.09 -15.47 13.08
C PHE A 14 2.53 -15.07 13.42
N SER A 15 3.37 -16.08 13.75
CA SER A 15 4.75 -15.83 14.19
C SER A 15 5.70 -15.33 13.10
N GLN A 16 5.35 -15.51 11.82
CA GLN A 16 6.26 -15.33 10.67
C GLN A 16 6.93 -13.95 10.65
N MET A 17 6.19 -12.86 10.86
CA MET A 17 6.79 -11.52 10.90
C MET A 17 7.72 -11.37 12.11
N GLY A 18 7.34 -11.90 13.25
CA GLY A 18 8.18 -11.91 14.45
C GLY A 18 9.46 -12.71 14.24
N ASP A 19 9.35 -13.88 13.63
CA ASP A 19 10.49 -14.76 13.35
C ASP A 19 11.47 -14.13 12.36
N GLU A 20 10.98 -13.51 11.29
CA GLU A 20 11.81 -12.78 10.31
C GLU A 20 12.53 -11.59 10.97
N LEU A 21 11.84 -10.82 11.81
CA LEU A 21 12.45 -9.71 12.54
C LEU A 21 13.46 -10.18 13.58
N ALA A 22 13.17 -11.28 14.28
CA ALA A 22 14.10 -11.87 15.23
C ALA A 22 15.41 -12.35 14.58
N ALA A 23 15.34 -12.88 13.34
CA ALA A 23 16.51 -13.23 12.56
C ALA A 23 17.42 -12.01 12.25
N GLU A 24 16.84 -10.80 12.21
CA GLU A 24 17.54 -9.54 12.02
C GLU A 24 17.80 -8.79 13.36
N ASN A 25 17.78 -9.50 14.48
CA ASN A 25 17.97 -8.97 15.83
C ASN A 25 16.98 -7.84 16.20
N GLN A 26 15.71 -7.99 15.81
CA GLN A 26 14.65 -7.03 16.07
C GLN A 26 13.43 -7.67 16.73
N VAL A 27 12.76 -6.91 17.58
CA VAL A 27 11.49 -7.27 18.21
C VAL A 27 10.39 -6.37 17.65
N TYR A 28 9.29 -6.97 17.20
CA TYR A 28 8.12 -6.27 16.72
C TYR A 28 7.33 -5.64 17.87
N LEU A 29 7.02 -4.36 17.77
CA LEU A 29 6.17 -3.67 18.75
C LEU A 29 4.77 -3.40 18.16
N ALA A 30 4.67 -2.84 16.99
CA ALA A 30 3.40 -2.59 16.30
C ALA A 30 3.59 -2.34 14.80
N THR A 31 2.49 -2.43 14.05
CA THR A 31 2.40 -1.78 12.74
C THR A 31 2.45 -0.28 12.97
N GLY A 32 3.40 0.40 12.33
CA GLY A 32 3.50 1.86 12.36
C GLY A 32 2.48 2.50 11.41
N VAL A 33 2.94 3.32 10.48
CA VAL A 33 2.06 3.94 9.50
C VAL A 33 1.74 2.97 8.35
N VAL A 34 0.46 2.86 8.00
CA VAL A 34 0.02 2.42 6.68
C VAL A 34 -0.30 3.68 5.90
N LEU A 35 0.47 3.93 4.84
CA LEU A 35 0.31 5.11 4.01
C LEU A 35 -1.04 5.08 3.29
N ASP A 36 -1.48 6.26 2.82
CA ASP A 36 -2.75 6.41 2.11
C ASP A 36 -2.80 5.57 0.82
N THR A 37 -4.01 5.46 0.28
CA THR A 37 -4.26 4.71 -0.94
C THR A 37 -3.51 5.30 -2.14
N TYR A 38 -3.00 4.41 -2.97
CA TYR A 38 -2.30 4.78 -4.20
C TYR A 38 -3.27 5.26 -5.28
N GLN A 39 -2.84 6.30 -5.98
CA GLN A 39 -3.53 6.90 -7.11
C GLN A 39 -2.62 6.88 -8.34
N MET A 40 -3.17 7.12 -9.52
CA MET A 40 -2.40 7.22 -10.75
C MET A 40 -2.26 8.70 -11.15
N PHE A 41 -1.02 9.17 -11.19
CA PHE A 41 -0.69 10.52 -11.66
C PHE A 41 -0.15 10.44 -13.07
N SER A 42 -0.62 11.30 -14.00
CA SER A 42 -0.35 11.16 -15.42
C SER A 42 -0.21 12.49 -16.15
N LYS A 43 0.49 12.47 -17.30
CA LYS A 43 0.65 13.63 -18.19
C LYS A 43 -0.61 13.95 -19.00
N ALA A 44 -1.41 12.93 -19.29
CA ALA A 44 -2.68 13.04 -19.98
C ALA A 44 -3.78 12.42 -19.12
N PRO A 45 -5.03 12.85 -19.24
CA PRO A 45 -6.12 12.30 -18.44
C PRO A 45 -6.31 10.81 -18.73
N ILE A 46 -6.59 10.05 -17.69
CA ILE A 46 -6.93 8.63 -17.72
C ILE A 46 -8.32 8.49 -17.15
N TYR A 47 -9.23 7.89 -17.91
CA TYR A 47 -10.64 7.69 -17.51
C TYR A 47 -10.96 6.21 -17.35
N SER A 48 -10.20 5.34 -18.00
CA SER A 48 -10.44 3.89 -18.03
C SER A 48 -9.13 3.11 -18.18
N LEU A 49 -9.20 1.79 -18.08
CA LEU A 49 -8.06 0.91 -18.31
C LEU A 49 -7.52 1.00 -19.74
N ALA A 50 -8.39 1.28 -20.72
CA ALA A 50 -7.98 1.43 -22.11
C ALA A 50 -7.00 2.61 -22.30
N ASP A 51 -7.12 3.66 -21.50
CA ASP A 51 -6.21 4.80 -21.54
C ASP A 51 -4.80 4.47 -21.01
N LEU A 52 -4.68 3.35 -20.27
CA LEU A 52 -3.40 2.81 -19.77
C LEU A 52 -2.74 1.84 -20.75
N GLU A 53 -3.44 1.39 -21.78
CA GLU A 53 -2.86 0.48 -22.76
C GLU A 53 -1.61 1.08 -23.42
N GLY A 54 -0.53 0.30 -23.44
CA GLY A 54 0.76 0.72 -23.97
C GLY A 54 1.50 1.80 -23.17
N LYS A 55 0.99 2.24 -22.02
CA LYS A 55 1.63 3.27 -21.19
C LYS A 55 2.74 2.69 -20.32
N LYS A 56 3.76 3.51 -20.10
CA LYS A 56 4.82 3.24 -19.14
C LYS A 56 4.49 3.94 -17.83
N VAL A 57 4.40 3.15 -16.74
CA VAL A 57 3.99 3.65 -15.44
C VAL A 57 5.10 3.44 -14.42
N ALA A 58 5.58 4.53 -13.81
CA ALA A 58 6.53 4.46 -12.71
C ALA A 58 5.87 3.87 -11.47
N GLY A 59 6.59 2.98 -10.79
CA GLY A 59 6.11 2.39 -9.55
C GLY A 59 7.25 1.73 -8.76
N ALA A 60 6.94 1.31 -7.53
CA ALA A 60 7.89 0.66 -6.64
C ALA A 60 7.29 -0.61 -6.04
N GLY A 61 8.12 -1.66 -5.93
CA GLY A 61 7.70 -2.90 -5.28
C GLY A 61 6.51 -3.60 -5.96
N TYR A 62 5.59 -4.05 -5.15
CA TYR A 62 4.42 -4.84 -5.56
C TYR A 62 3.37 -4.06 -6.33
N ASN A 63 3.32 -2.73 -6.25
CA ASN A 63 2.28 -1.95 -6.93
C ASN A 63 2.37 -2.04 -8.47
N LEU A 64 3.53 -2.39 -9.03
CA LEU A 64 3.67 -2.63 -10.46
C LEU A 64 2.82 -3.82 -10.97
N ARG A 65 2.50 -4.77 -10.09
CA ARG A 65 1.62 -5.89 -10.43
C ARG A 65 0.17 -5.46 -10.74
N TYR A 66 -0.24 -4.26 -10.33
CA TYR A 66 -1.55 -3.71 -10.68
C TYR A 66 -1.72 -3.45 -12.18
N LEU A 67 -0.63 -3.44 -12.94
CA LEU A 67 -0.65 -3.26 -14.40
C LEU A 67 -0.72 -4.58 -15.18
N GLU A 68 -0.52 -5.73 -14.53
CA GLU A 68 -0.37 -7.02 -15.22
C GLU A 68 -1.60 -7.44 -16.04
N GLY A 69 -2.79 -6.91 -15.72
CA GLY A 69 -4.02 -7.18 -16.48
C GLY A 69 -4.31 -6.18 -17.60
N ILE A 70 -3.43 -5.21 -17.86
CA ILE A 70 -3.66 -4.13 -18.83
C ILE A 70 -2.78 -4.34 -20.06
N PRO A 71 -3.37 -4.52 -21.26
CA PRO A 71 -2.61 -4.81 -22.48
C PRO A 71 -1.54 -3.76 -22.77
N GLY A 72 -0.30 -4.21 -22.93
CA GLY A 72 0.83 -3.35 -23.30
C GLY A 72 1.26 -2.33 -22.24
N ALA A 73 0.58 -2.22 -21.10
CA ALA A 73 1.03 -1.38 -19.99
C ALA A 73 2.34 -1.95 -19.41
N ALA A 74 3.31 -1.09 -19.18
CA ALA A 74 4.63 -1.48 -18.67
C ALA A 74 4.97 -0.77 -17.37
N GLY A 75 5.23 -1.54 -16.31
CA GLY A 75 5.76 -1.03 -15.06
C GLY A 75 7.24 -0.69 -15.16
N VAL A 76 7.60 0.54 -14.87
CA VAL A 76 9.00 0.97 -14.79
C VAL A 76 9.38 1.15 -13.33
N ARG A 77 10.24 0.28 -12.82
CA ARG A 77 10.68 0.32 -11.42
C ARG A 77 11.54 1.55 -11.16
N GLY A 78 11.21 2.28 -10.10
CA GLY A 78 11.99 3.42 -9.63
C GLY A 78 11.75 3.70 -8.14
N GLY A 79 12.62 4.50 -7.55
CA GLY A 79 12.40 5.09 -6.23
C GLY A 79 11.63 6.39 -6.35
N LEU A 80 10.84 6.73 -5.34
CA LEU A 80 10.02 7.96 -5.29
C LEU A 80 10.76 9.24 -5.71
N PRO A 81 12.03 9.50 -5.27
CA PRO A 81 12.77 10.69 -5.69
C PRO A 81 13.00 10.79 -7.19
N ASN A 82 12.95 9.67 -7.91
CA ASN A 82 13.22 9.63 -9.35
C ASN A 82 11.95 9.83 -10.19
N PHE A 83 10.76 9.70 -9.62
CA PHE A 83 9.49 9.72 -10.38
C PHE A 83 9.28 11.04 -11.11
N TYR A 84 9.61 12.17 -10.46
CA TYR A 84 9.55 13.48 -11.12
C TYR A 84 10.37 13.50 -12.43
N ASN A 85 11.66 13.13 -12.36
CA ASN A 85 12.53 13.11 -13.53
C ASN A 85 12.10 12.08 -14.58
N MET A 86 11.65 10.89 -14.18
CA MET A 86 11.15 9.87 -15.09
C MET A 86 9.96 10.38 -15.90
N MET A 87 9.06 11.11 -15.26
CA MET A 87 7.94 11.73 -15.93
C MET A 87 8.37 12.93 -16.78
N GLN A 88 9.18 13.83 -16.24
CA GLN A 88 9.64 15.01 -16.95
C GLN A 88 10.37 14.66 -18.28
N THR A 89 11.26 13.67 -18.23
CA THR A 89 12.06 13.26 -19.40
C THR A 89 11.31 12.32 -20.36
N GLY A 90 10.09 11.88 -20.03
CA GLY A 90 9.30 10.97 -20.87
C GLY A 90 9.69 9.51 -20.78
N VAL A 91 10.47 9.12 -19.78
CA VAL A 91 10.74 7.70 -19.47
C VAL A 91 9.44 7.00 -19.08
N THR A 92 8.54 7.70 -18.38
CA THR A 92 7.20 7.23 -18.04
C THR A 92 6.12 8.25 -18.38
N ASP A 93 4.92 7.73 -18.63
CA ASP A 93 3.71 8.50 -18.95
C ASP A 93 2.88 8.79 -17.69
N ALA A 94 3.02 7.93 -16.69
CA ALA A 94 2.31 8.00 -15.42
C ALA A 94 3.17 7.47 -14.28
N ALA A 95 2.70 7.70 -13.04
CA ALA A 95 3.30 7.17 -11.81
C ALA A 95 2.22 6.76 -10.81
N MET A 96 2.43 5.64 -10.12
CA MET A 96 1.58 5.18 -9.02
C MET A 96 2.21 5.58 -7.68
N LEU A 97 1.55 6.46 -6.96
CA LEU A 97 1.95 6.89 -5.62
C LEU A 97 0.73 7.47 -4.88
N TRP A 98 0.90 7.78 -3.61
CA TRP A 98 -0.16 8.39 -2.80
C TRP A 98 -0.07 9.93 -2.81
N PRO A 99 -1.18 10.65 -2.53
CA PRO A 99 -1.26 12.11 -2.68
C PRO A 99 -0.20 12.89 -1.88
N GLU A 100 0.14 12.47 -0.66
CA GLU A 100 1.17 13.15 0.15
C GLU A 100 2.55 13.05 -0.51
N ALA A 101 2.90 11.89 -1.08
CA ALA A 101 4.14 11.74 -1.83
C ALA A 101 4.13 12.59 -3.11
N ALA A 102 3.01 12.65 -3.82
CA ALA A 102 2.87 13.49 -5.00
C ALA A 102 3.12 14.96 -4.67
N LYS A 103 2.62 15.46 -3.54
CA LYS A 103 2.89 16.80 -3.05
C LYS A 103 4.38 16.98 -2.69
N THR A 104 4.95 16.05 -1.93
CA THR A 104 6.35 16.10 -1.46
C THR A 104 7.34 16.14 -2.64
N PHE A 105 7.10 15.35 -3.67
CA PHE A 105 7.96 15.25 -4.86
C PHE A 105 7.49 16.13 -6.02
N LYS A 106 6.57 17.07 -5.79
CA LYS A 106 6.07 18.04 -6.77
C LYS A 106 5.55 17.40 -8.07
N ILE A 107 4.94 16.24 -7.97
CA ILE A 107 4.50 15.47 -9.13
C ILE A 107 3.48 16.24 -9.98
N ALA A 108 2.67 17.11 -9.40
CA ALA A 108 1.71 17.94 -10.13
C ALA A 108 2.34 18.80 -11.25
N GLU A 109 3.61 19.20 -11.09
CA GLU A 109 4.32 20.00 -12.11
C GLU A 109 4.56 19.24 -13.42
N VAL A 110 4.65 17.91 -13.36
CA VAL A 110 4.95 17.02 -14.50
C VAL A 110 3.81 16.05 -14.83
N ALA A 111 2.82 15.95 -13.95
CA ALA A 111 1.63 15.11 -14.07
C ALA A 111 0.40 15.86 -13.56
N PRO A 112 -0.21 16.72 -14.40
CA PRO A 112 -1.32 17.56 -13.99
C PRO A 112 -2.65 16.80 -13.83
N TYR A 113 -2.71 15.51 -14.14
CA TYR A 113 -3.90 14.67 -13.99
C TYR A 113 -3.68 13.60 -12.93
N MET A 114 -4.64 13.42 -12.05
CA MET A 114 -4.68 12.33 -11.09
C MET A 114 -5.96 11.52 -11.32
N LEU A 115 -5.82 10.25 -11.69
CA LEU A 115 -6.93 9.31 -11.62
C LEU A 115 -7.05 8.83 -10.17
N LYS A 116 -8.17 9.14 -9.54
CA LYS A 116 -8.53 8.65 -8.21
C LYS A 116 -9.10 7.23 -8.35
N ALA A 117 -8.19 6.28 -8.39
CA ALA A 117 -8.48 4.86 -8.59
C ALA A 117 -8.63 4.10 -7.28
N ASP A 118 -8.15 4.67 -6.16
CA ASP A 118 -8.18 4.06 -4.83
C ASP A 118 -7.65 2.62 -4.82
N LEU A 119 -6.42 2.44 -5.31
CA LEU A 119 -5.78 1.14 -5.51
C LEU A 119 -5.41 0.42 -4.20
N GLY A 120 -5.71 1.04 -3.07
CA GLY A 120 -5.35 0.50 -1.75
C GLY A 120 -3.95 0.94 -1.30
N ALA A 121 -3.66 0.67 -0.03
CA ALA A 121 -2.38 0.97 0.60
C ALA A 121 -1.45 -0.24 0.47
N VAL A 122 -0.32 -0.07 -0.22
CA VAL A 122 0.68 -1.13 -0.43
C VAL A 122 1.95 -0.93 0.40
N ASN A 123 2.03 0.11 1.19
CA ASN A 123 3.19 0.42 2.01
C ASN A 123 2.80 0.49 3.49
N SER A 124 3.30 -0.46 4.27
CA SER A 124 3.18 -0.52 5.71
C SER A 124 4.57 -0.41 6.34
N LYS A 125 4.66 0.28 7.45
CA LYS A 125 5.87 0.39 8.27
C LYS A 125 5.67 -0.38 9.57
N THR A 126 6.77 -0.89 10.13
CA THR A 126 6.78 -1.51 11.45
C THR A 126 7.52 -0.63 12.45
N VAL A 127 7.10 -0.69 13.70
CA VAL A 127 7.85 -0.19 14.84
C VAL A 127 8.55 -1.38 15.48
N THR A 128 9.87 -1.32 15.54
CA THR A 128 10.71 -2.38 16.09
C THR A 128 11.72 -1.82 17.07
N VAL A 129 12.27 -2.69 17.90
CA VAL A 129 13.37 -2.39 18.80
C VAL A 129 14.45 -3.46 18.64
N ASN A 130 15.72 -3.09 18.81
CA ASN A 130 16.82 -4.05 18.80
C ASN A 130 16.61 -5.11 19.91
N ALA A 131 16.80 -6.39 19.58
CA ALA A 131 16.47 -7.48 20.50
C ALA A 131 17.36 -7.50 21.76
N ASP A 132 18.64 -7.14 21.64
CA ASP A 132 19.55 -7.09 22.81
C ASP A 132 19.16 -5.96 23.77
N VAL A 133 18.80 -4.80 23.19
CA VAL A 133 18.29 -3.67 23.99
C VAL A 133 16.98 -4.07 24.66
N TRP A 134 16.07 -4.71 23.93
CA TRP A 134 14.80 -5.19 24.47
C TRP A 134 15.00 -6.17 25.62
N ALA A 135 15.92 -7.11 25.48
CA ALA A 135 16.21 -8.12 26.53
C ALA A 135 16.70 -7.46 27.83
N ALA A 136 17.45 -6.37 27.72
CA ALA A 136 18.01 -5.65 28.88
C ALA A 136 17.00 -4.71 29.58
N LEU A 137 15.83 -4.42 28.97
CA LEU A 137 14.83 -3.54 29.55
C LEU A 137 14.07 -4.23 30.71
N PRO A 138 13.70 -3.48 31.77
CA PRO A 138 12.75 -3.95 32.77
C PRO A 138 11.37 -4.27 32.16
N ASP A 139 10.65 -5.25 32.70
CA ASP A 139 9.37 -5.70 32.15
C ASP A 139 8.30 -4.60 32.15
N GLU A 140 8.30 -3.73 33.15
CA GLU A 140 7.42 -2.56 33.21
C GLU A 140 7.67 -1.59 32.04
N VAL A 141 8.93 -1.41 31.64
CA VAL A 141 9.29 -0.56 30.49
C VAL A 141 8.85 -1.23 29.18
N LYS A 142 9.03 -2.55 29.06
CA LYS A 142 8.55 -3.32 27.91
C LYS A 142 7.05 -3.17 27.72
N THR A 143 6.28 -3.29 28.82
CA THR A 143 4.82 -3.12 28.78
C THR A 143 4.45 -1.72 28.29
N VAL A 144 5.04 -0.68 28.85
CA VAL A 144 4.78 0.71 28.44
C VAL A 144 5.10 0.91 26.96
N LEU A 145 6.24 0.39 26.47
CA LEU A 145 6.63 0.51 25.06
C LEU A 145 5.64 -0.20 24.12
N GLN A 146 5.12 -1.36 24.50
CA GLN A 146 4.11 -2.08 23.74
C GLN A 146 2.78 -1.30 23.68
N ASP A 147 2.32 -0.77 24.80
CA ASP A 147 1.09 0.00 24.88
C ASP A 147 1.20 1.29 24.05
N VAL A 148 2.29 2.03 24.22
CA VAL A 148 2.56 3.25 23.45
C VAL A 148 2.71 2.97 21.93
N ALA A 149 3.27 1.83 21.54
CA ALA A 149 3.37 1.46 20.14
C ALA A 149 1.99 1.23 19.50
N ILE A 150 1.04 0.68 20.25
CA ILE A 150 -0.35 0.51 19.81
C ILE A 150 -1.06 1.88 19.69
N GLU A 151 -0.92 2.73 20.70
CA GLU A 151 -1.44 4.10 20.68
C GLU A 151 -0.87 4.90 19.50
N TYR A 152 0.44 4.79 19.25
CA TYR A 152 1.12 5.40 18.13
C TYR A 152 0.53 4.93 16.79
N ARG A 153 0.31 3.61 16.61
CA ARG A 153 -0.32 3.06 15.41
C ARG A 153 -1.67 3.73 15.12
N ASP A 154 -2.51 3.83 16.14
CA ASP A 154 -3.87 4.36 15.98
C ASP A 154 -3.87 5.87 15.74
N HIS A 155 -2.96 6.59 16.40
CA HIS A 155 -2.80 8.03 16.24
C HIS A 155 -2.25 8.40 14.85
N VAL A 156 -1.16 7.76 14.43
CA VAL A 156 -0.51 8.07 13.14
C VAL A 156 -1.40 7.70 11.95
N ALA A 157 -2.27 6.69 12.08
CA ALA A 157 -3.25 6.36 11.06
C ALA A 157 -4.28 7.51 10.85
N GLY A 158 -4.63 8.24 11.90
CA GLY A 158 -5.45 9.45 11.81
C GLY A 158 -4.72 10.57 11.06
N ILE A 159 -3.48 10.85 11.46
CA ILE A 159 -2.65 11.87 10.81
C ILE A 159 -2.45 11.57 9.32
N ALA A 160 -2.21 10.31 8.94
CA ALA A 160 -2.05 9.91 7.55
C ALA A 160 -3.30 10.25 6.71
N MET A 161 -4.50 10.01 7.23
CA MET A 161 -5.76 10.36 6.56
C MET A 161 -5.94 11.87 6.39
N GLU A 162 -5.65 12.66 7.44
CA GLU A 162 -5.72 14.12 7.40
C GLU A 162 -4.74 14.70 6.36
N ARG A 163 -3.51 14.21 6.35
CA ARG A 163 -2.49 14.64 5.39
C ARG A 163 -2.82 14.25 3.95
N ALA A 164 -3.43 13.09 3.74
CA ALA A 164 -3.90 12.66 2.43
C ALA A 164 -4.97 13.63 1.89
N ALA A 165 -5.97 13.97 2.70
CA ALA A 165 -7.01 14.92 2.33
C ALA A 165 -6.42 16.30 2.00
N ALA A 166 -5.57 16.85 2.88
CA ALA A 166 -4.92 18.13 2.65
C ALA A 166 -3.98 18.13 1.42
N SER A 167 -3.39 16.99 1.09
CA SER A 167 -2.54 16.86 -0.09
C SER A 167 -3.34 16.80 -1.39
N LEU A 168 -4.53 16.20 -1.35
CA LEU A 168 -5.47 16.20 -2.46
C LEU A 168 -5.99 17.61 -2.75
N ASP A 169 -6.36 18.35 -1.71
CA ASP A 169 -6.78 19.75 -1.87
C ASP A 169 -5.64 20.61 -2.43
N ALA A 170 -4.43 20.48 -1.89
CA ALA A 170 -3.27 21.19 -2.40
C ALA A 170 -2.94 20.83 -3.87
N TYR A 171 -3.21 19.59 -4.29
CA TYR A 171 -3.04 19.19 -5.68
C TYR A 171 -4.03 19.93 -6.60
N LYS A 172 -5.30 20.03 -6.21
CA LYS A 172 -6.35 20.78 -6.93
C LYS A 172 -6.04 22.28 -6.97
N ASP A 173 -5.67 22.86 -5.84
CA ASP A 173 -5.33 24.29 -5.71
C ASP A 173 -4.11 24.66 -6.57
N GLY A 174 -3.18 23.72 -6.74
CA GLY A 174 -2.03 23.83 -7.64
C GLY A 174 -2.35 23.65 -9.13
N GLY A 175 -3.63 23.56 -9.52
CA GLY A 175 -4.08 23.42 -10.90
C GLY A 175 -4.16 21.95 -11.37
N GLY A 176 -3.97 20.98 -10.49
CA GLY A 176 -4.15 19.56 -10.82
C GLY A 176 -5.60 19.19 -11.05
N THR A 177 -5.85 18.36 -12.04
CA THR A 177 -7.18 17.83 -12.38
C THR A 177 -7.34 16.44 -11.78
N VAL A 178 -8.38 16.25 -10.96
CA VAL A 178 -8.74 14.95 -10.41
C VAL A 178 -9.82 14.32 -11.28
N VAL A 179 -9.54 13.14 -11.78
CA VAL A 179 -10.48 12.30 -12.53
C VAL A 179 -10.96 11.20 -11.59
N GLU A 180 -12.23 11.18 -11.29
CA GLU A 180 -12.84 10.13 -10.45
C GLU A 180 -13.06 8.86 -11.28
N MET A 181 -12.52 7.74 -10.81
CA MET A 181 -12.79 6.45 -11.43
C MET A 181 -14.13 5.91 -10.93
N THR A 182 -14.97 5.47 -11.85
CA THR A 182 -16.27 4.87 -11.48
C THR A 182 -16.04 3.54 -10.74
N GLU A 183 -16.98 3.15 -9.89
CA GLU A 183 -16.93 1.88 -9.18
C GLU A 183 -16.86 0.69 -10.17
N ALA A 184 -17.63 0.73 -11.26
CA ALA A 184 -17.60 -0.28 -12.30
C ALA A 184 -16.21 -0.40 -12.97
N ALA A 185 -15.53 0.72 -13.22
CA ALA A 185 -14.18 0.71 -13.78
C ALA A 185 -13.14 0.18 -12.76
N ARG A 186 -13.28 0.53 -11.48
CA ARG A 186 -12.46 -0.01 -10.40
C ARG A 186 -12.65 -1.52 -10.25
N GLN A 187 -13.89 -2.00 -10.31
CA GLN A 187 -14.22 -3.42 -10.29
C GLN A 187 -13.60 -4.14 -11.50
N ALA A 188 -13.70 -3.56 -12.70
CA ALA A 188 -13.07 -4.11 -13.89
C ALA A 188 -11.55 -4.21 -13.74
N TRP A 189 -10.92 -3.19 -13.14
CA TRP A 189 -9.48 -3.25 -12.85
C TRP A 189 -9.12 -4.35 -11.85
N ALA A 190 -9.84 -4.43 -10.74
CA ALA A 190 -9.61 -5.49 -9.75
C ALA A 190 -9.74 -6.89 -10.35
N ASN A 191 -10.69 -7.08 -11.27
CA ASN A 191 -10.94 -8.36 -11.94
C ASN A 191 -9.92 -8.66 -13.06
N SER A 192 -9.31 -7.65 -13.68
CA SER A 192 -8.31 -7.85 -14.74
C SER A 192 -6.96 -8.32 -14.21
N MET A 193 -6.66 -8.03 -12.93
CA MET A 193 -5.39 -8.44 -12.32
C MET A 193 -5.34 -9.94 -12.08
N PRO A 194 -4.19 -10.61 -12.27
CA PRO A 194 -3.98 -11.93 -11.69
C PRO A 194 -4.17 -11.86 -10.16
N ASN A 195 -4.48 -13.00 -9.55
CA ASN A 195 -4.67 -12.99 -8.10
C ASN A 195 -3.33 -12.94 -7.36
N ILE A 196 -2.78 -11.73 -7.27
CA ILE A 196 -1.48 -11.47 -6.62
C ILE A 196 -1.44 -11.84 -5.14
N ALA A 197 -2.60 -11.86 -4.47
CA ALA A 197 -2.69 -12.24 -3.07
C ALA A 197 -2.59 -13.77 -2.90
N VAL A 198 -3.26 -14.53 -3.77
CA VAL A 198 -3.14 -15.99 -3.80
C VAL A 198 -1.73 -16.42 -4.22
N ASP A 199 -1.12 -15.77 -5.21
CA ASP A 199 0.27 -16.03 -5.58
C ASP A 199 1.22 -15.87 -4.39
N TRP A 200 1.05 -14.78 -3.63
CA TRP A 200 1.82 -14.52 -2.42
C TRP A 200 1.57 -15.61 -1.35
N ALA A 201 0.31 -15.94 -1.09
CA ALA A 201 -0.05 -16.93 -0.09
C ALA A 201 0.53 -18.31 -0.42
N LYS A 202 0.36 -18.78 -1.66
CA LYS A 202 0.91 -20.05 -2.12
C LYS A 202 2.44 -20.10 -2.12
N ALA A 203 3.09 -18.96 -2.40
CA ALA A 203 4.55 -18.87 -2.32
C ALA A 203 5.07 -18.99 -0.88
N LEU A 204 4.31 -18.55 0.12
CA LEU A 204 4.62 -18.76 1.54
C LEU A 204 4.33 -20.20 1.95
N ASP A 205 3.20 -20.77 1.57
CA ASP A 205 2.84 -22.15 1.86
C ASP A 205 3.92 -23.11 1.33
N ALA A 206 4.45 -22.86 0.14
CA ALA A 206 5.53 -23.65 -0.46
C ALA A 206 6.84 -23.57 0.35
N LYS A 207 7.00 -22.56 1.20
CA LYS A 207 8.15 -22.41 2.13
C LYS A 207 7.85 -22.93 3.53
N GLY A 208 6.66 -23.51 3.76
CA GLY A 208 6.22 -24.00 5.06
C GLY A 208 5.65 -22.95 5.99
N ALA A 209 5.43 -21.72 5.51
CA ALA A 209 4.74 -20.67 6.26
C ALA A 209 3.22 -20.70 5.95
N PRO A 210 2.33 -20.30 6.87
CA PRO A 210 0.87 -20.43 6.70
C PRO A 210 0.27 -19.30 5.84
N GLY A 211 0.77 -19.11 4.62
CA GLY A 211 0.38 -18.01 3.73
C GLY A 211 -1.13 -17.96 3.43
N SER A 212 -1.73 -19.09 3.09
CA SER A 212 -3.17 -19.19 2.84
C SER A 212 -4.00 -18.88 4.09
N ALA A 213 -3.58 -19.33 5.26
CA ALA A 213 -4.25 -19.01 6.53
C ALA A 213 -4.14 -17.51 6.84
N MET A 214 -2.98 -16.90 6.62
CA MET A 214 -2.76 -15.45 6.81
C MET A 214 -3.65 -14.62 5.88
N LEU A 215 -3.76 -15.00 4.60
CA LEU A 215 -4.62 -14.29 3.63
C LEU A 215 -6.10 -14.37 4.03
N ASN A 216 -6.59 -15.56 4.41
CA ASN A 216 -7.96 -15.74 4.89
C ASN A 216 -8.22 -14.87 6.14
N ALA A 217 -7.37 -14.97 7.15
CA ALA A 217 -7.50 -14.20 8.38
C ALA A 217 -7.48 -12.68 8.11
N TYR A 218 -6.64 -12.21 7.19
CA TYR A 218 -6.61 -10.79 6.80
C TYR A 218 -7.93 -10.34 6.16
N MET A 219 -8.45 -11.12 5.20
CA MET A 219 -9.73 -10.81 4.55
C MET A 219 -10.90 -10.83 5.54
N ASP A 220 -10.90 -11.76 6.48
CA ASP A 220 -11.93 -11.83 7.52
C ASP A 220 -11.88 -10.63 8.47
N LYS A 221 -10.68 -10.19 8.86
CA LYS A 221 -10.50 -8.98 9.68
C LYS A 221 -11.00 -7.72 8.96
N LEU A 222 -10.76 -7.60 7.65
CA LEU A 222 -11.30 -6.49 6.86
C LEU A 222 -12.83 -6.52 6.81
N LYS A 223 -13.42 -7.69 6.56
CA LYS A 223 -14.88 -7.88 6.53
C LYS A 223 -15.50 -7.57 7.91
N ALA A 224 -14.91 -8.07 8.99
CA ALA A 224 -15.36 -7.81 10.36
C ALA A 224 -15.30 -6.32 10.72
N ALA A 225 -14.38 -5.56 10.13
CA ALA A 225 -14.27 -4.11 10.28
C ALA A 225 -15.22 -3.32 9.34
N GLY A 226 -16.15 -4.00 8.66
CA GLY A 226 -17.15 -3.39 7.77
C GLY A 226 -16.63 -3.02 6.38
N MET A 227 -15.43 -3.46 5.99
CA MET A 227 -14.94 -3.24 4.63
C MET A 227 -15.54 -4.25 3.66
N THR A 228 -15.92 -3.77 2.47
CA THR A 228 -16.34 -4.62 1.35
C THR A 228 -15.29 -4.51 0.25
N PRO A 229 -14.34 -5.45 0.14
CA PRO A 229 -13.37 -5.47 -0.94
C PRO A 229 -14.06 -5.62 -2.30
N LEU A 230 -13.57 -4.93 -3.33
CA LEU A 230 -14.06 -5.08 -4.70
C LEU A 230 -13.90 -6.52 -5.23
N ARG A 231 -12.89 -7.24 -4.77
CA ARG A 231 -12.65 -8.65 -5.10
C ARG A 231 -12.36 -9.42 -3.82
N ASP A 232 -12.97 -10.57 -3.66
CA ASP A 232 -12.61 -11.50 -2.58
C ASP A 232 -11.33 -12.25 -2.98
N TRP A 233 -10.19 -11.69 -2.61
CA TRP A 233 -8.89 -12.21 -2.99
C TRP A 233 -8.60 -13.60 -2.42
N ALA A 234 -9.22 -13.99 -1.30
CA ALA A 234 -9.03 -15.29 -0.68
C ALA A 234 -9.94 -16.38 -1.29
N ALA A 235 -11.02 -16.01 -1.98
CA ALA A 235 -11.98 -16.98 -2.54
C ALA A 235 -11.36 -17.93 -3.56
N GLU A 236 -10.23 -17.57 -4.16
CA GLU A 236 -9.51 -18.37 -5.16
C GLU A 236 -8.37 -19.22 -4.56
N LEU A 237 -8.29 -19.34 -3.24
CA LEU A 237 -7.33 -20.24 -2.57
C LEU A 237 -7.68 -21.72 -2.71
N ASN A 238 -8.95 -22.02 -2.94
CA ASN A 238 -9.54 -23.37 -3.05
C ASN A 238 -9.44 -23.92 -4.47
#